data_a3f89f95df677a60a9dcf370eacddb57
#
_entry.id   a3f89f95df677a60a9dcf370eacddb57
#
_cell.length_a   1.000
_cell.length_b   1.000
_cell.length_c   1.000
_cell.angle_alpha   90.00
_cell.angle_beta   90.00
_cell.angle_gamma   90.00
#
_symmetry.space_group_name_H-M   'P 1'
#
loop_
_entity.id
_entity.type
_entity.pdbx_description
1 polymer ?
#
loop_
_entity_poly.entity_id
_entity_poly.type
_entity_poly.pdbx_seq_one_letter_code
_entity_poly.pdbx_strand_id
1 'polypeptide(L)'
;MKKATNVIIIIFLVFSVKVLFAQTNDFYDDAETLKLPQQAIEIAGEIANPGKVDFSSLPLRSIIVKETLLQGTEDKFIGAYRYDGYSLYDILNLVVLKKKNAAEFPPIIDLYVEIENEKGEKTVFSWGEIYYPIHRNEIIIATQVARIVPSKTKELWPLPTESKIVVASDLITERNISSPVKISVKSYTGNFVINKGMKPLYASAITLQNGDSKLAEMDKMPNEVTKYSFPAIFYGRGTGIHSITPFNGICLKDILTPYFSLSPKNIRNGLFIITGKDGYHAAFTLSEIMNRNDQAEFLLIPTKKDEDGGAFKIFPAADFFSDRAIKSVESIRYNVVE
;
A
#
# COMPACT_ATOMS: atom_id res chain seq x y z
N MET A 1 -20.60 74.98 -59.95
CA MET A 1 -20.35 74.70 -58.50
C MET A 1 -20.87 73.27 -58.19
N LYS A 2 -19.99 72.32 -58.07
CA LYS A 2 -20.35 70.93 -57.74
C LYS A 2 -19.96 70.69 -56.33
N LYS A 3 -20.92 70.38 -55.45
CA LYS A 3 -20.66 70.01 -54.07
C LYS A 3 -20.28 68.50 -54.07
N ALA A 4 -19.09 68.21 -53.60
CA ALA A 4 -18.65 66.81 -53.31
C ALA A 4 -19.14 66.40 -51.92
N THR A 5 -19.95 65.35 -51.90
CA THR A 5 -20.45 64.77 -50.68
C THR A 5 -19.48 63.65 -50.30
N ASN A 6 -18.74 63.84 -49.19
CA ASN A 6 -17.84 62.80 -48.59
C ASN A 6 -18.69 61.82 -47.78
N VAL A 7 -18.76 60.58 -48.26
CA VAL A 7 -19.33 59.47 -47.50
C VAL A 7 -18.21 58.82 -46.68
N ILE A 8 -18.30 58.98 -45.37
CA ILE A 8 -17.41 58.33 -44.43
C ILE A 8 -17.98 56.94 -44.16
N ILE A 9 -17.30 55.91 -44.69
CA ILE A 9 -17.61 54.51 -44.38
C ILE A 9 -16.89 54.14 -43.05
N ILE A 10 -17.66 54.05 -41.98
CA ILE A 10 -17.14 53.56 -40.71
C ILE A 10 -17.18 52.01 -40.76
N ILE A 11 -16.04 51.40 -40.95
CA ILE A 11 -15.87 49.96 -40.88
C ILE A 11 -15.82 49.57 -39.41
N PHE A 12 -16.92 49.04 -38.88
CA PHE A 12 -16.94 48.39 -37.58
C PHE A 12 -16.18 47.05 -37.67
N LEU A 13 -14.90 47.06 -37.27
CA LEU A 13 -14.14 45.83 -37.07
C LEU A 13 -14.63 45.18 -35.75
N VAL A 14 -15.54 44.24 -35.87
CA VAL A 14 -15.95 43.40 -34.75
C VAL A 14 -14.81 42.43 -34.47
N PHE A 15 -13.92 42.81 -33.55
CA PHE A 15 -12.96 41.87 -32.95
C PHE A 15 -13.75 40.86 -32.11
N SER A 16 -14.02 39.69 -32.69
CA SER A 16 -14.44 38.52 -31.92
C SER A 16 -13.26 38.10 -31.03
N VAL A 17 -13.23 38.59 -29.80
CA VAL A 17 -12.33 38.07 -28.76
C VAL A 17 -12.80 36.64 -28.47
N LYS A 18 -12.18 35.66 -29.11
CA LYS A 18 -12.28 34.29 -28.64
C LYS A 18 -11.59 34.26 -27.28
N VAL A 19 -12.39 34.27 -26.22
CA VAL A 19 -11.87 33.92 -24.89
C VAL A 19 -11.40 32.48 -25.01
N LEU A 20 -10.12 32.31 -25.21
CA LEU A 20 -9.45 31.01 -25.05
C LEU A 20 -9.56 30.68 -23.56
N PHE A 21 -10.55 29.90 -23.19
CA PHE A 21 -10.51 29.22 -21.89
C PHE A 21 -9.27 28.34 -21.93
N ALA A 22 -8.23 28.75 -21.21
CA ALA A 22 -7.10 27.88 -20.96
C ALA A 22 -7.65 26.64 -20.25
N GLN A 23 -7.58 25.51 -20.93
CA GLN A 23 -7.93 24.23 -20.29
C GLN A 23 -6.82 23.91 -19.29
N THR A 24 -7.18 23.79 -18.03
CA THR A 24 -6.24 23.32 -17.01
C THR A 24 -5.88 21.86 -17.28
N ASN A 25 -4.68 21.45 -16.87
CA ASN A 25 -4.25 20.05 -16.92
C ASN A 25 -4.69 19.25 -15.69
N ASP A 26 -5.35 19.91 -14.74
CA ASP A 26 -5.86 19.27 -13.53
C ASP A 26 -7.35 18.96 -13.69
N PHE A 27 -7.68 17.68 -13.77
CA PHE A 27 -9.06 17.20 -13.84
C PHE A 27 -9.86 17.41 -12.55
N TYR A 28 -9.25 17.92 -11.48
CA TYR A 28 -9.84 18.10 -10.14
C TYR A 28 -9.97 19.58 -9.75
N ASP A 29 -9.61 20.51 -10.63
CA ASP A 29 -9.50 21.94 -10.36
C ASP A 29 -10.81 22.60 -9.97
N ASP A 30 -11.92 22.16 -10.54
CA ASP A 30 -13.25 22.70 -10.34
C ASP A 30 -13.94 22.18 -9.06
N ALA A 31 -13.27 21.29 -8.32
CA ALA A 31 -13.77 20.77 -7.06
C ALA A 31 -13.26 21.58 -5.86
N GLU A 32 -14.19 22.05 -5.04
CA GLU A 32 -13.85 22.73 -3.78
C GLU A 32 -13.07 21.79 -2.86
N THR A 33 -11.91 22.27 -2.37
CA THR A 33 -11.11 21.55 -1.39
C THR A 33 -11.55 21.93 0.03
N LEU A 34 -12.02 20.93 0.78
CA LEU A 34 -12.47 21.10 2.16
C LEU A 34 -11.41 20.62 3.15
N LYS A 35 -11.22 21.39 4.23
CA LYS A 35 -10.36 20.98 5.34
C LYS A 35 -11.06 19.97 6.21
N LEU A 36 -10.33 18.95 6.64
CA LEU A 36 -10.78 17.93 7.58
C LEU A 36 -10.13 18.21 8.95
N PRO A 37 -10.92 18.34 10.02
CA PRO A 37 -10.39 18.50 11.37
C PRO A 37 -9.46 17.34 11.73
N GLN A 38 -8.26 17.68 12.22
CA GLN A 38 -7.23 16.71 12.58
C GLN A 38 -7.00 16.74 14.08
N GLN A 39 -7.12 15.58 14.73
CA GLN A 39 -6.73 15.39 16.11
C GLN A 39 -5.19 15.32 16.26
N ALA A 40 -4.70 15.58 17.48
CA ALA A 40 -3.29 15.34 17.80
C ALA A 40 -3.02 13.83 17.73
N ILE A 41 -1.99 13.43 16.97
CA ILE A 41 -1.60 12.03 16.83
C ILE A 41 -0.38 11.76 17.69
N GLU A 42 -0.47 10.74 18.53
CA GLU A 42 0.67 10.22 19.29
C GLU A 42 1.37 9.12 18.48
N ILE A 43 2.71 9.16 18.45
CA ILE A 43 3.53 8.08 17.89
C ILE A 43 4.30 7.39 19.03
N ALA A 44 4.23 6.06 19.07
CA ALA A 44 4.76 5.24 20.15
C ALA A 44 5.23 3.86 19.66
N GLY A 45 5.56 2.97 20.60
CA GLY A 45 5.97 1.60 20.31
C GLY A 45 7.48 1.43 20.30
N GLU A 46 8.02 0.72 19.31
CA GLU A 46 9.44 0.36 19.22
C GLU A 46 10.29 1.49 18.61
N ILE A 47 10.20 2.66 19.24
CA ILE A 47 10.93 3.88 18.88
C ILE A 47 11.59 4.50 20.11
N ALA A 48 12.67 5.25 19.90
CA ALA A 48 13.42 5.93 20.96
C ALA A 48 12.85 7.31 21.32
N ASN A 49 12.06 7.94 20.42
CA ASN A 49 11.52 9.28 20.56
C ASN A 49 9.97 9.29 20.43
N PRO A 50 9.23 8.64 21.35
CA PRO A 50 7.77 8.70 21.35
C PRO A 50 7.28 10.13 21.65
N GLY A 51 6.11 10.47 21.13
CA GLY A 51 5.52 11.79 21.35
C GLY A 51 4.43 12.14 20.34
N LYS A 52 4.07 13.41 20.28
CA LYS A 52 3.11 13.91 19.30
C LYS A 52 3.79 14.16 17.95
N VAL A 53 3.10 13.83 16.88
CA VAL A 53 3.56 14.12 15.52
C VAL A 53 3.48 15.62 15.27
N ASP A 54 4.60 16.20 14.83
CA ASP A 54 4.64 17.58 14.32
C ASP A 54 4.48 17.59 12.81
N PHE A 55 3.30 17.99 12.35
CA PHE A 55 2.99 18.06 10.92
C PHE A 55 3.53 19.32 10.24
N SER A 56 3.97 20.34 11.00
CA SER A 56 4.36 21.65 10.44
C SER A 56 5.58 21.58 9.52
N SER A 57 6.45 20.59 9.72
CA SER A 57 7.67 20.37 8.92
C SER A 57 7.48 19.39 7.79
N LEU A 58 6.31 18.75 7.67
CA LEU A 58 6.07 17.69 6.70
C LEU A 58 5.49 18.22 5.39
N PRO A 59 5.90 17.65 4.24
CA PRO A 59 5.31 18.03 2.97
C PRO A 59 3.87 17.49 2.83
N LEU A 60 2.99 18.32 2.31
CA LEU A 60 1.65 17.89 1.93
C LEU A 60 1.74 17.02 0.67
N ARG A 61 1.06 15.87 0.69
CA ARG A 61 0.98 14.90 -0.41
C ARG A 61 -0.45 14.82 -0.91
N SER A 62 -0.63 14.63 -2.23
CA SER A 62 -1.94 14.43 -2.84
C SER A 62 -2.03 13.03 -3.42
N ILE A 63 -3.13 12.34 -3.14
CA ILE A 63 -3.48 11.04 -3.73
C ILE A 63 -4.93 11.05 -4.21
N ILE A 64 -5.23 10.20 -5.18
CA ILE A 64 -6.59 9.99 -5.68
C ILE A 64 -7.04 8.58 -5.34
N VAL A 65 -8.28 8.46 -4.89
CA VAL A 65 -8.84 7.19 -4.41
C VAL A 65 -10.27 7.02 -4.89
N LYS A 66 -10.62 5.81 -5.28
CA LYS A 66 -11.99 5.32 -5.42
C LYS A 66 -12.34 4.58 -4.14
N GLU A 67 -13.08 5.23 -3.24
CA GLU A 67 -13.48 4.58 -1.99
C GLU A 67 -14.55 3.52 -2.25
N THR A 68 -14.28 2.32 -1.78
CA THR A 68 -15.15 1.15 -1.90
C THR A 68 -15.10 0.38 -0.57
N LEU A 69 -16.25 0.05 -0.02
CA LEU A 69 -16.39 -0.69 1.23
C LEU A 69 -17.10 -2.01 1.00
N LEU A 70 -16.91 -2.97 1.88
CA LEU A 70 -17.68 -4.22 1.87
C LEU A 70 -19.04 -3.99 2.53
N GLN A 71 -20.11 -4.38 1.82
CA GLN A 71 -21.45 -4.45 2.36
C GLN A 71 -21.95 -5.90 2.29
N GLY A 72 -21.71 -6.67 3.35
CA GLY A 72 -21.90 -8.12 3.32
C GLY A 72 -20.85 -8.79 2.44
N THR A 73 -21.26 -9.38 1.30
CA THR A 73 -20.39 -10.00 0.31
C THR A 73 -20.19 -9.14 -0.94
N GLU A 74 -20.79 -7.96 -1.01
CA GLU A 74 -20.75 -7.08 -2.18
C GLU A 74 -19.87 -5.86 -1.92
N ASP A 75 -19.28 -5.36 -2.99
CA ASP A 75 -18.49 -4.14 -2.99
C ASP A 75 -19.41 -2.94 -3.21
N LYS A 76 -19.40 -2.00 -2.26
CA LYS A 76 -20.14 -0.75 -2.36
C LYS A 76 -19.21 0.41 -2.66
N PHE A 77 -19.32 0.96 -3.86
CA PHE A 77 -18.64 2.21 -4.22
C PHE A 77 -19.22 3.39 -3.43
N ILE A 78 -18.36 4.17 -2.78
CA ILE A 78 -18.72 5.33 -1.96
C ILE A 78 -18.50 6.62 -2.71
N GLY A 79 -17.38 6.74 -3.42
CA GLY A 79 -17.06 7.93 -4.19
C GLY A 79 -15.61 7.98 -4.67
N ALA A 80 -15.32 8.96 -5.51
CA ALA A 80 -13.97 9.26 -5.99
C ALA A 80 -13.50 10.60 -5.43
N TYR A 81 -12.29 10.62 -4.87
CA TYR A 81 -11.77 11.76 -4.16
C TYR A 81 -10.30 12.00 -4.48
N ARG A 82 -9.88 13.27 -4.42
CA ARG A 82 -8.53 13.67 -4.13
C ARG A 82 -8.43 13.94 -2.63
N TYR A 83 -7.44 13.34 -2.00
CA TYR A 83 -7.09 13.62 -0.62
C TYR A 83 -5.72 14.27 -0.57
N ASP A 84 -5.59 15.33 0.24
CA ASP A 84 -4.32 15.97 0.55
C ASP A 84 -4.02 15.76 2.04
N GLY A 85 -2.78 15.38 2.34
CA GLY A 85 -2.40 15.04 3.70
C GLY A 85 -0.91 14.69 3.85
N TYR A 86 -0.57 14.06 4.93
CA TYR A 86 0.81 13.73 5.29
C TYR A 86 1.05 12.23 5.14
N SER A 87 2.06 11.84 4.37
CA SER A 87 2.32 10.43 4.15
C SER A 87 2.84 9.74 5.42
N LEU A 88 2.43 8.49 5.61
CA LEU A 88 2.92 7.67 6.71
C LEU A 88 4.45 7.47 6.60
N TYR A 89 4.98 7.41 5.38
CA TYR A 89 6.41 7.40 5.13
C TYR A 89 7.12 8.64 5.70
N ASP A 90 6.61 9.85 5.42
CA ASP A 90 7.21 11.10 5.90
C ASP A 90 7.09 11.21 7.43
N ILE A 91 5.94 10.82 8.01
CA ILE A 91 5.72 10.81 9.46
C ILE A 91 6.71 9.87 10.16
N LEU A 92 6.87 8.64 9.65
CA LEU A 92 7.75 7.65 10.27
C LEU A 92 9.24 7.96 10.06
N ASN A 93 9.61 8.81 9.11
CA ASN A 93 10.98 9.31 8.99
C ASN A 93 11.39 10.27 10.12
N LEU A 94 10.45 10.76 10.92
CA LEU A 94 10.74 11.56 12.13
C LEU A 94 11.15 10.71 13.33
N VAL A 95 10.97 9.39 13.28
CA VAL A 95 11.24 8.50 14.40
C VAL A 95 12.59 7.81 14.31
N VAL A 96 13.15 7.50 15.48
CA VAL A 96 14.34 6.67 15.63
C VAL A 96 13.89 5.29 16.10
N LEU A 97 14.08 4.27 15.27
CA LEU A 97 13.69 2.90 15.60
C LEU A 97 14.47 2.38 16.83
N LYS A 98 13.76 1.71 17.72
CA LYS A 98 14.29 0.93 18.84
C LYS A 98 13.62 -0.43 18.88
N LYS A 99 13.94 -1.25 17.87
CA LYS A 99 13.35 -2.57 17.68
C LYS A 99 13.64 -3.49 18.84
N LYS A 100 12.62 -4.19 19.37
CA LYS A 100 12.74 -5.05 20.57
C LYS A 100 13.54 -6.31 20.31
N ASN A 101 13.33 -6.97 19.17
CA ASN A 101 14.00 -8.22 18.80
C ASN A 101 15.23 -7.99 17.89
N ALA A 102 15.84 -6.80 17.92
CA ALA A 102 16.99 -6.47 17.08
C ALA A 102 18.21 -7.37 17.28
N ALA A 103 18.37 -7.95 18.49
CA ALA A 103 19.47 -8.87 18.79
C ALA A 103 19.32 -10.22 18.04
N GLU A 104 18.10 -10.74 17.98
CA GLU A 104 17.77 -12.01 17.32
C GLU A 104 17.58 -11.82 15.82
N PHE A 105 16.85 -10.79 15.43
CA PHE A 105 16.53 -10.48 14.03
C PHE A 105 16.71 -8.98 13.74
N PRO A 106 17.93 -8.56 13.33
CA PRO A 106 18.23 -7.16 13.00
C PRO A 106 17.42 -6.53 11.84
N PRO A 107 16.99 -7.29 10.80
CA PRO A 107 16.17 -6.70 9.72
C PRO A 107 14.88 -6.06 10.24
N ILE A 108 14.43 -4.99 9.55
CA ILE A 108 13.23 -4.23 9.94
C ILE A 108 11.97 -4.66 9.19
N ILE A 109 12.06 -5.72 8.39
CA ILE A 109 10.99 -6.21 7.52
C ILE A 109 9.91 -7.02 8.25
N ASP A 110 10.10 -7.35 9.51
CA ASP A 110 9.12 -7.95 10.43
C ASP A 110 8.36 -6.91 11.26
N LEU A 111 8.70 -5.62 11.09
CA LEU A 111 7.96 -4.52 11.71
C LEU A 111 6.63 -4.31 11.01
N TYR A 112 5.65 -3.89 11.80
CA TYR A 112 4.38 -3.38 11.33
C TYR A 112 3.97 -2.14 12.13
N VAL A 113 3.06 -1.36 11.57
CA VAL A 113 2.52 -0.13 12.16
C VAL A 113 1.04 -0.34 12.40
N GLU A 114 0.61 -0.15 13.62
CA GLU A 114 -0.80 -0.12 14.01
C GLU A 114 -1.25 1.33 14.15
N ILE A 115 -2.37 1.67 13.52
CA ILE A 115 -3.01 2.98 13.67
C ILE A 115 -4.34 2.76 14.35
N GLU A 116 -4.58 3.52 15.43
CA GLU A 116 -5.79 3.49 16.22
C GLU A 116 -6.50 4.84 16.13
N ASN A 117 -7.82 4.80 16.02
CA ASN A 117 -8.66 5.98 16.01
C ASN A 117 -9.30 6.27 17.39
N GLU A 118 -10.00 7.41 17.52
CA GLU A 118 -10.69 7.80 18.76
C GLU A 118 -11.70 6.76 19.26
N LYS A 119 -12.24 5.92 18.39
CA LYS A 119 -13.24 4.89 18.72
C LYS A 119 -12.59 3.55 19.10
N GLY A 120 -11.26 3.46 19.09
CA GLY A 120 -10.53 2.23 19.32
C GLY A 120 -10.52 1.28 18.12
N GLU A 121 -10.97 1.72 16.93
CA GLU A 121 -10.81 0.95 15.72
C GLU A 121 -9.34 0.99 15.28
N LYS A 122 -8.85 -0.15 14.79
CA LYS A 122 -7.45 -0.30 14.40
C LYS A 122 -7.33 -0.69 12.94
N THR A 123 -6.20 -0.28 12.34
CA THR A 123 -5.73 -0.78 11.05
C THR A 123 -4.23 -0.97 11.08
N VAL A 124 -3.73 -1.96 10.34
CA VAL A 124 -2.30 -2.30 10.33
C VAL A 124 -1.69 -2.11 8.94
N PHE A 125 -0.41 -1.75 8.96
CA PHE A 125 0.44 -1.60 7.79
C PHE A 125 1.75 -2.33 8.03
N SER A 126 2.25 -3.10 7.08
CA SER A 126 3.61 -3.63 7.20
C SER A 126 4.62 -2.48 7.03
N TRP A 127 5.75 -2.57 7.72
CA TRP A 127 6.85 -1.63 7.46
C TRP A 127 7.27 -1.67 6.00
N GLY A 128 7.16 -2.85 5.43
CA GLY A 128 7.49 -3.09 4.03
C GLY A 128 6.60 -2.35 3.06
N GLU A 129 5.28 -2.34 3.21
CA GLU A 129 4.38 -1.61 2.30
C GLU A 129 4.53 -0.08 2.38
N ILE A 130 5.11 0.44 3.47
CA ILE A 130 5.37 1.88 3.64
C ILE A 130 6.71 2.27 2.99
N TYR A 131 7.76 1.47 3.16
CA TYR A 131 9.14 1.86 2.83
C TYR A 131 9.71 1.26 1.57
N TYR A 132 9.25 0.08 1.16
CA TYR A 132 9.85 -0.67 0.05
C TYR A 132 9.26 -0.40 -1.33
N PRO A 133 7.97 -0.01 -1.51
CA PRO A 133 7.43 0.26 -2.83
C PRO A 133 8.14 1.40 -3.55
N ILE A 134 8.15 1.35 -4.88
CA ILE A 134 8.63 2.45 -5.73
C ILE A 134 7.82 3.73 -5.45
N HIS A 135 6.52 3.59 -5.18
CA HIS A 135 5.60 4.67 -4.82
C HIS A 135 5.33 4.71 -3.31
N ARG A 136 6.11 5.49 -2.57
CA ARG A 136 6.15 5.50 -1.09
C ARG A 136 5.12 6.37 -0.38
N ASN A 137 4.40 7.23 -1.11
CA ASN A 137 3.52 8.23 -0.49
C ASN A 137 2.03 7.91 -0.69
N GLU A 138 1.69 6.63 -0.89
CA GLU A 138 0.32 6.18 -1.18
C GLU A 138 -0.54 5.93 0.07
N ILE A 139 0.06 5.99 1.27
CA ILE A 139 -0.63 5.89 2.55
C ILE A 139 -0.49 7.25 3.25
N ILE A 140 -1.61 7.98 3.41
CA ILE A 140 -1.59 9.32 4.00
C ILE A 140 -2.58 9.45 5.15
N ILE A 141 -2.29 10.38 6.07
CA ILE A 141 -3.27 10.95 6.97
C ILE A 141 -3.85 12.17 6.26
N ALA A 142 -5.04 12.04 5.73
CA ALA A 142 -5.73 13.07 4.95
C ALA A 142 -6.28 14.17 5.86
N THR A 143 -5.93 15.41 5.57
CA THR A 143 -6.40 16.63 6.26
C THR A 143 -7.20 17.54 5.36
N GLN A 144 -7.30 17.19 4.08
CA GLN A 144 -8.13 17.89 3.10
C GLN A 144 -8.71 16.89 2.11
N VAL A 145 -9.87 17.23 1.54
CA VAL A 145 -10.56 16.40 0.55
C VAL A 145 -11.19 17.27 -0.53
N ALA A 146 -11.15 16.79 -1.77
CA ALA A 146 -11.93 17.30 -2.88
C ALA A 146 -12.64 16.15 -3.58
N ARG A 147 -13.89 16.36 -4.01
CA ARG A 147 -14.61 15.38 -4.85
C ARG A 147 -14.01 15.34 -6.24
N ILE A 148 -13.94 14.16 -6.83
CA ILE A 148 -13.74 13.98 -8.26
C ILE A 148 -15.13 13.82 -8.87
N VAL A 149 -15.67 14.90 -9.41
CA VAL A 149 -17.06 14.95 -9.89
C VAL A 149 -17.15 14.51 -11.35
N PRO A 150 -17.97 13.51 -11.67
CA PRO A 150 -18.13 13.06 -13.06
C PRO A 150 -18.73 14.18 -13.93
N SER A 151 -18.07 14.48 -15.05
CA SER A 151 -18.42 15.62 -15.90
C SER A 151 -19.84 15.55 -16.52
N LYS A 152 -20.37 14.34 -16.74
CA LYS A 152 -21.69 14.10 -17.34
C LYS A 152 -22.81 14.03 -16.31
N THR A 153 -22.66 13.20 -15.27
CA THR A 153 -23.72 12.95 -14.28
C THR A 153 -23.77 14.02 -13.21
N LYS A 154 -22.65 14.73 -12.98
CA LYS A 154 -22.53 15.75 -11.91
C LYS A 154 -22.85 15.19 -10.51
N GLU A 155 -22.68 13.90 -10.32
CA GLU A 155 -22.96 13.22 -9.07
C GLU A 155 -22.00 13.68 -7.97
N LEU A 156 -22.56 13.98 -6.80
CA LEU A 156 -21.81 14.48 -5.66
C LEU A 156 -21.68 13.38 -4.60
N TRP A 157 -20.49 12.84 -4.47
CA TRP A 157 -20.16 11.85 -3.44
C TRP A 157 -20.26 12.44 -2.03
N PRO A 158 -20.64 11.65 -0.99
CA PRO A 158 -20.63 12.11 0.40
C PRO A 158 -19.20 12.48 0.80
N LEU A 159 -19.03 13.56 1.56
CA LEU A 159 -17.71 14.00 2.05
C LEU A 159 -17.46 13.51 3.46
N PRO A 160 -16.23 13.09 3.80
CA PRO A 160 -15.85 12.88 5.19
C PRO A 160 -15.87 14.21 5.95
N THR A 161 -16.14 14.13 7.25
CA THR A 161 -16.20 15.28 8.18
C THR A 161 -14.97 15.41 9.07
N GLU A 162 -14.09 14.41 9.05
CA GLU A 162 -12.91 14.30 9.91
C GLU A 162 -11.73 13.80 9.10
N SER A 163 -10.52 14.05 9.60
CA SER A 163 -9.31 13.45 9.04
C SER A 163 -9.42 11.93 9.02
N LYS A 164 -8.72 11.28 8.13
CA LYS A 164 -8.74 9.82 8.02
C LYS A 164 -7.41 9.29 7.44
N ILE A 165 -7.11 8.04 7.73
CA ILE A 165 -6.14 7.28 6.94
C ILE A 165 -6.73 7.03 5.57
N VAL A 166 -5.92 7.22 4.52
CA VAL A 166 -6.30 6.91 3.14
C VAL A 166 -5.17 6.13 2.46
N VAL A 167 -5.53 5.03 1.83
CA VAL A 167 -4.61 4.11 1.15
C VAL A 167 -4.96 4.07 -0.34
N ALA A 168 -4.08 4.59 -1.18
CA ALA A 168 -4.33 4.68 -2.63
C ALA A 168 -4.27 3.31 -3.34
N SER A 169 -3.46 2.39 -2.82
CA SER A 169 -3.26 1.06 -3.41
C SER A 169 -4.32 0.03 -3.05
N ASP A 170 -5.23 0.31 -2.12
CA ASP A 170 -6.29 -0.62 -1.73
C ASP A 170 -7.44 -0.63 -2.73
N LEU A 171 -7.91 -1.82 -3.09
CA LEU A 171 -9.12 -2.01 -3.90
C LEU A 171 -10.38 -1.79 -3.06
N ILE A 172 -10.45 -2.44 -1.90
CA ILE A 172 -11.48 -2.25 -0.87
C ILE A 172 -10.87 -1.43 0.25
N THR A 173 -11.42 -0.26 0.51
CA THR A 173 -10.78 0.79 1.33
C THR A 173 -11.16 0.71 2.82
N GLU A 174 -11.35 -0.48 3.35
CA GLU A 174 -11.69 -0.70 4.76
C GLU A 174 -10.63 -0.20 5.74
N ARG A 175 -9.37 -0.04 5.28
CA ARG A 175 -8.29 0.54 6.08
C ARG A 175 -8.39 2.06 6.23
N ASN A 176 -9.29 2.73 5.51
CA ASN A 176 -9.50 4.17 5.58
C ASN A 176 -10.31 4.56 6.82
N ILE A 177 -9.77 4.33 8.03
CA ILE A 177 -10.42 4.69 9.29
C ILE A 177 -10.34 6.19 9.58
N SER A 178 -11.42 6.76 10.14
CA SER A 178 -11.51 8.18 10.47
C SER A 178 -10.89 8.51 11.83
N SER A 179 -10.49 9.78 12.03
CA SER A 179 -9.96 10.33 13.29
C SER A 179 -8.82 9.52 13.91
N PRO A 180 -7.71 9.25 13.18
CA PRO A 180 -6.56 8.58 13.75
C PRO A 180 -5.94 9.42 14.87
N VAL A 181 -5.64 8.79 16.02
CA VAL A 181 -5.08 9.45 17.20
C VAL A 181 -3.77 8.84 17.68
N LYS A 182 -3.46 7.61 17.24
CA LYS A 182 -2.25 6.91 17.67
C LYS A 182 -1.63 6.09 16.55
N ILE A 183 -0.30 6.16 16.46
CA ILE A 183 0.54 5.35 15.57
C ILE A 183 1.48 4.54 16.46
N SER A 184 1.49 3.21 16.34
CA SER A 184 2.36 2.34 17.14
C SER A 184 3.22 1.46 16.24
N VAL A 185 4.55 1.58 16.39
CA VAL A 185 5.51 0.70 15.70
C VAL A 185 5.74 -0.55 16.53
N LYS A 186 5.59 -1.72 15.92
CA LYS A 186 5.70 -3.02 16.60
C LYS A 186 6.46 -4.01 15.73
N SER A 187 7.26 -4.90 16.35
CA SER A 187 7.78 -6.10 15.69
C SER A 187 6.81 -7.26 15.89
N TYR A 188 6.74 -8.13 14.90
CA TYR A 188 6.00 -9.37 15.06
C TYR A 188 6.73 -10.28 16.06
N THR A 189 6.01 -10.77 17.05
CA THR A 189 6.55 -11.67 18.08
C THR A 189 6.19 -13.11 17.72
N GLY A 190 7.21 -13.95 17.48
CA GLY A 190 7.05 -15.37 17.17
C GLY A 190 8.30 -16.15 17.56
N ASN A 191 8.16 -17.46 17.67
CA ASN A 191 9.30 -18.35 17.94
C ASN A 191 9.99 -18.72 16.63
N PHE A 192 10.96 -17.92 16.20
CA PHE A 192 11.75 -18.19 15.00
C PHE A 192 13.13 -18.73 15.38
N VAL A 193 13.50 -19.86 14.78
CA VAL A 193 14.87 -20.38 14.86
C VAL A 193 15.67 -19.82 13.68
N ILE A 194 16.49 -18.80 13.96
CA ILE A 194 17.26 -18.12 12.92
C ILE A 194 18.61 -18.82 12.77
N ASN A 195 18.84 -19.39 11.57
CA ASN A 195 20.08 -20.07 11.22
C ASN A 195 20.75 -19.40 10.00
N LYS A 196 21.47 -18.31 10.27
CA LYS A 196 22.20 -17.58 9.22
C LYS A 196 23.28 -18.48 8.60
N GLY A 197 23.24 -18.61 7.26
CA GLY A 197 24.22 -19.42 6.53
C GLY A 197 23.88 -20.91 6.45
N MET A 198 22.62 -21.28 6.73
CA MET A 198 22.12 -22.65 6.53
C MET A 198 22.45 -23.16 5.11
N LYS A 199 23.02 -24.35 5.03
CA LYS A 199 23.33 -25.05 3.76
C LYS A 199 22.97 -26.52 3.87
N PRO A 200 22.20 -27.10 2.91
CA PRO A 200 21.53 -26.37 1.81
C PRO A 200 20.36 -25.53 2.35
N LEU A 201 20.13 -24.35 1.78
CA LEU A 201 18.95 -23.55 2.06
C LEU A 201 17.77 -24.07 1.24
N TYR A 202 17.11 -25.11 1.74
CA TYR A 202 16.07 -25.81 1.00
C TYR A 202 14.88 -26.24 1.87
N ALA A 203 13.71 -25.61 1.62
CA ALA A 203 12.40 -26.06 2.05
C ALA A 203 11.72 -26.78 0.88
N SER A 204 11.24 -28.01 1.09
CA SER A 204 10.59 -28.82 0.06
C SER A 204 9.13 -28.45 -0.18
N ALA A 205 8.50 -27.80 0.80
CA ALA A 205 7.09 -27.44 0.77
C ALA A 205 6.85 -26.15 1.58
N ILE A 206 5.71 -25.52 1.32
CA ILE A 206 5.18 -24.38 2.11
C ILE A 206 4.05 -24.89 2.99
N THR A 207 4.10 -24.60 4.28
CA THR A 207 2.98 -24.80 5.21
C THR A 207 2.16 -23.51 5.31
N LEU A 208 0.87 -23.58 5.01
CA LEU A 208 -0.09 -22.51 5.25
C LEU A 208 -0.70 -22.66 6.64
N GLN A 209 -0.75 -21.60 7.41
CA GLN A 209 -1.23 -21.60 8.80
C GLN A 209 -2.19 -20.43 9.08
N ASN A 210 -3.15 -20.67 9.98
CA ASN A 210 -3.94 -19.61 10.63
C ASN A 210 -3.65 -19.67 12.12
N GLY A 211 -2.93 -18.68 12.65
CA GLY A 211 -2.29 -18.79 13.96
C GLY A 211 -1.36 -20.02 13.99
N ASP A 212 -1.57 -20.88 14.97
CA ASP A 212 -0.81 -22.13 15.11
C ASP A 212 -1.44 -23.33 14.37
N SER A 213 -2.62 -23.15 13.78
CA SER A 213 -3.34 -24.22 13.08
C SER A 213 -2.87 -24.36 11.64
N LYS A 214 -2.39 -25.55 11.26
CA LYS A 214 -2.03 -25.88 9.88
C LYS A 214 -3.31 -26.00 9.03
N LEU A 215 -3.38 -25.24 7.93
CA LEU A 215 -4.47 -25.28 6.98
C LEU A 215 -4.16 -26.20 5.79
N ALA A 216 -2.96 -26.10 5.24
CA ALA A 216 -2.53 -26.84 4.07
C ALA A 216 -1.01 -26.97 4.01
N GLU A 217 -0.55 -27.86 3.13
CA GLU A 217 0.86 -27.98 2.74
C GLU A 217 0.94 -28.06 1.22
N MET A 218 1.88 -27.32 0.64
CA MET A 218 2.06 -27.25 -0.80
C MET A 218 3.53 -27.56 -1.15
N ASP A 219 3.76 -28.69 -1.80
CA ASP A 219 5.08 -29.16 -2.27
C ASP A 219 5.31 -28.91 -3.76
N LYS A 220 4.26 -28.56 -4.50
CA LYS A 220 4.25 -28.26 -5.94
C LYS A 220 3.22 -27.21 -6.29
N MET A 221 3.43 -26.52 -7.42
CA MET A 221 2.46 -25.55 -7.93
C MET A 221 1.16 -26.24 -8.31
N PRO A 222 -0.01 -25.64 -7.97
CA PRO A 222 -1.29 -26.10 -8.49
C PRO A 222 -1.33 -26.06 -10.03
N ASN A 223 -2.01 -27.03 -10.65
CA ASN A 223 -2.03 -27.16 -12.12
C ASN A 223 -2.92 -26.11 -12.81
N GLU A 224 -3.95 -25.61 -12.13
CA GLU A 224 -5.02 -24.78 -12.71
C GLU A 224 -4.88 -23.28 -12.35
N VAL A 225 -3.67 -22.81 -12.05
CA VAL A 225 -3.42 -21.40 -11.74
C VAL A 225 -2.81 -20.65 -12.91
N THR A 226 -3.19 -19.41 -13.08
CA THR A 226 -2.63 -18.51 -14.09
C THR A 226 -1.16 -18.23 -13.81
N LYS A 227 -0.31 -18.42 -14.81
CA LYS A 227 1.11 -18.07 -14.74
C LYS A 227 1.33 -16.65 -15.22
N TYR A 228 2.16 -15.94 -14.50
CA TYR A 228 2.55 -14.55 -14.79
C TYR A 228 4.05 -14.48 -15.07
N SER A 229 4.42 -13.52 -15.93
CA SER A 229 5.82 -13.17 -16.22
C SER A 229 6.00 -11.68 -16.00
N PHE A 230 6.74 -11.30 -14.96
CA PHE A 230 7.00 -9.91 -14.64
C PHE A 230 8.42 -9.54 -15.05
N PRO A 231 8.60 -8.61 -16.01
CA PRO A 231 9.90 -7.96 -16.23
C PRO A 231 10.34 -7.31 -14.92
N ALA A 232 11.54 -7.63 -14.45
CA ALA A 232 12.01 -7.11 -13.18
C ALA A 232 13.49 -6.78 -13.22
N ILE A 233 13.85 -5.66 -12.58
CA ILE A 233 15.22 -5.36 -12.19
C ILE A 233 15.32 -5.73 -10.71
N PHE A 234 15.98 -6.85 -10.41
CA PHE A 234 16.11 -7.34 -9.06
C PHE A 234 17.30 -6.69 -8.37
N TYR A 235 17.04 -5.77 -7.44
CA TYR A 235 18.03 -4.92 -6.81
C TYR A 235 18.12 -5.16 -5.31
N GLY A 236 19.32 -5.48 -4.83
CA GLY A 236 19.62 -5.63 -3.40
C GLY A 236 20.44 -4.47 -2.86
N ARG A 237 20.19 -4.05 -1.63
CA ARG A 237 20.94 -2.95 -0.98
C ARG A 237 22.42 -3.22 -0.83
N GLY A 238 22.82 -4.50 -0.68
CA GLY A 238 24.21 -4.89 -0.45
C GLY A 238 25.06 -4.98 -1.73
N THR A 239 24.52 -5.59 -2.78
CA THR A 239 25.29 -5.94 -4.00
C THR A 239 24.80 -5.25 -5.27
N GLY A 240 23.74 -4.45 -5.19
CA GLY A 240 23.16 -3.75 -6.33
C GLY A 240 22.29 -4.67 -7.20
N ILE A 241 22.46 -4.63 -8.52
CA ILE A 241 21.66 -5.41 -9.47
C ILE A 241 22.04 -6.90 -9.40
N HIS A 242 21.05 -7.75 -9.09
CA HIS A 242 21.20 -9.21 -9.12
C HIS A 242 20.77 -9.81 -10.45
N SER A 243 19.71 -9.31 -11.06
CA SER A 243 19.25 -9.73 -12.38
C SER A 243 18.36 -8.66 -13.04
N ILE A 244 18.24 -8.75 -14.37
CA ILE A 244 17.33 -7.96 -15.20
C ILE A 244 16.40 -8.88 -16.03
N THR A 245 16.23 -10.12 -15.60
CA THR A 245 15.42 -11.13 -16.30
C THR A 245 14.00 -11.18 -15.71
N PRO A 246 12.98 -11.55 -16.51
CA PRO A 246 11.64 -11.71 -16.00
C PRO A 246 11.55 -12.78 -14.92
N PHE A 247 10.73 -12.52 -13.90
CA PHE A 247 10.32 -13.52 -12.94
C PHE A 247 9.03 -14.19 -13.40
N ASN A 248 9.02 -15.53 -13.37
CA ASN A 248 7.88 -16.35 -13.79
C ASN A 248 7.32 -17.08 -12.57
N GLY A 249 6.04 -16.89 -12.30
CA GLY A 249 5.38 -17.49 -11.14
C GLY A 249 3.86 -17.43 -11.24
N ILE A 250 3.21 -17.57 -10.11
CA ILE A 250 1.76 -17.40 -9.94
C ILE A 250 1.52 -16.28 -8.92
N CYS A 251 0.36 -15.62 -8.98
CA CYS A 251 0.01 -14.65 -7.95
C CYS A 251 -0.19 -15.36 -6.61
N LEU A 252 0.49 -14.85 -5.58
CA LEU A 252 0.36 -15.41 -4.23
C LEU A 252 -1.09 -15.33 -3.73
N LYS A 253 -1.82 -14.27 -4.07
CA LYS A 253 -3.25 -14.14 -3.72
C LYS A 253 -4.10 -15.31 -4.23
N ASP A 254 -3.81 -15.86 -5.41
CA ASP A 254 -4.59 -16.99 -5.98
C ASP A 254 -4.43 -18.25 -5.12
N ILE A 255 -3.28 -18.42 -4.46
CA ILE A 255 -3.01 -19.48 -3.50
C ILE A 255 -3.70 -19.24 -2.15
N LEU A 256 -3.79 -18.00 -1.73
CA LEU A 256 -4.30 -17.65 -0.39
C LEU A 256 -5.83 -17.51 -0.36
N THR A 257 -6.45 -17.10 -1.45
CA THR A 257 -7.91 -16.85 -1.55
C THR A 257 -8.79 -18.03 -1.10
N PRO A 258 -8.46 -19.32 -1.36
CA PRO A 258 -9.25 -20.43 -0.86
C PRO A 258 -9.27 -20.57 0.68
N TYR A 259 -8.30 -19.99 1.37
CA TYR A 259 -8.10 -20.12 2.82
C TYR A 259 -8.44 -18.85 3.60
N PHE A 260 -8.33 -17.68 2.98
CA PHE A 260 -8.47 -16.38 3.64
C PHE A 260 -9.41 -15.48 2.85
N SER A 261 -10.53 -15.12 3.47
CA SER A 261 -11.52 -14.24 2.86
C SER A 261 -11.22 -12.78 3.12
N LEU A 262 -11.60 -11.92 2.17
CA LEU A 262 -11.70 -10.48 2.41
C LEU A 262 -12.92 -10.22 3.30
N SER A 263 -12.68 -9.60 4.44
CA SER A 263 -13.70 -9.07 5.35
C SER A 263 -13.19 -7.75 5.92
N PRO A 264 -14.05 -6.85 6.42
CA PRO A 264 -13.60 -5.59 7.00
C PRO A 264 -12.51 -5.79 8.07
N LYS A 265 -12.67 -6.79 8.94
CA LYS A 265 -11.69 -7.12 9.98
C LYS A 265 -10.36 -7.63 9.37
N ASN A 266 -10.43 -8.55 8.41
CA ASN A 266 -9.23 -9.12 7.81
C ASN A 266 -8.46 -8.10 6.97
N ILE A 267 -9.16 -7.21 6.25
CA ILE A 267 -8.54 -6.12 5.47
C ILE A 267 -7.85 -5.14 6.41
N ARG A 268 -8.49 -4.76 7.52
CA ARG A 268 -7.92 -3.83 8.49
C ARG A 268 -6.75 -4.41 9.27
N ASN A 269 -6.87 -5.65 9.77
CA ASN A 269 -6.00 -6.18 10.82
C ASN A 269 -5.30 -7.49 10.46
N GLY A 270 -5.49 -8.01 9.24
CA GLY A 270 -4.84 -9.23 8.78
C GLY A 270 -3.37 -9.05 8.49
N LEU A 271 -2.53 -9.93 9.03
CA LEU A 271 -1.09 -9.92 8.87
C LEU A 271 -0.60 -11.31 8.51
N PHE A 272 0.15 -11.43 7.42
CA PHE A 272 0.90 -12.62 7.06
C PHE A 272 2.34 -12.50 7.52
N ILE A 273 2.87 -13.55 8.13
CA ILE A 273 4.30 -13.71 8.35
C ILE A 273 4.79 -14.81 7.44
N ILE A 274 5.65 -14.45 6.52
CA ILE A 274 6.25 -15.37 5.55
C ILE A 274 7.67 -15.66 6.01
N THR A 275 7.99 -16.95 6.17
CA THR A 275 9.25 -17.39 6.76
C THR A 275 9.98 -18.35 5.83
N GLY A 276 11.25 -18.11 5.65
CA GLY A 276 12.18 -19.00 4.96
C GLY A 276 12.70 -20.11 5.90
N LYS A 277 13.29 -21.14 5.32
CA LYS A 277 13.84 -22.32 6.02
C LYS A 277 14.90 -21.98 7.08
N ASP A 278 15.63 -20.88 6.87
CA ASP A 278 16.66 -20.37 7.78
C ASP A 278 16.10 -19.45 8.89
N GLY A 279 14.79 -19.32 8.98
CA GLY A 279 14.11 -18.42 9.91
C GLY A 279 14.09 -16.94 9.48
N TYR A 280 14.63 -16.59 8.31
CA TYR A 280 14.46 -15.25 7.76
C TYR A 280 12.98 -15.02 7.47
N HIS A 281 12.42 -13.91 7.96
CA HIS A 281 10.98 -13.68 7.85
C HIS A 281 10.64 -12.21 7.62
N ALA A 282 9.46 -11.98 7.06
CA ALA A 282 8.92 -10.64 6.86
C ALA A 282 7.42 -10.61 7.15
N ALA A 283 6.96 -9.44 7.59
CA ALA A 283 5.55 -9.14 7.79
C ALA A 283 4.96 -8.51 6.53
N PHE A 284 3.75 -8.96 6.17
CA PHE A 284 2.95 -8.46 5.06
C PHE A 284 1.51 -8.31 5.51
N THR A 285 0.83 -7.22 5.17
CA THR A 285 -0.60 -7.15 5.46
C THR A 285 -1.41 -8.01 4.49
N LEU A 286 -2.57 -8.48 4.93
CA LEU A 286 -3.51 -9.16 4.02
C LEU A 286 -3.84 -8.22 2.85
N SER A 287 -4.04 -6.93 3.12
CA SER A 287 -4.42 -5.94 2.12
C SER A 287 -3.33 -5.77 1.06
N GLU A 288 -2.05 -5.68 1.43
CA GLU A 288 -0.97 -5.52 0.45
C GLU A 288 -0.77 -6.75 -0.46
N ILE A 289 -1.23 -7.94 -0.06
CA ILE A 289 -1.15 -9.15 -0.89
C ILE A 289 -2.44 -9.39 -1.66
N MET A 290 -3.62 -9.23 -1.02
CA MET A 290 -4.89 -9.73 -1.56
C MET A 290 -5.86 -8.63 -2.00
N ASN A 291 -5.60 -7.37 -1.68
CA ASN A 291 -6.54 -6.25 -1.83
C ASN A 291 -5.94 -5.07 -2.62
N ARG A 292 -5.14 -5.34 -3.63
CA ARG A 292 -4.48 -4.29 -4.42
C ARG A 292 -5.30 -3.89 -5.65
N ASN A 293 -5.25 -2.59 -6.00
CA ASN A 293 -5.85 -2.05 -7.22
C ASN A 293 -4.80 -1.65 -8.29
N ASP A 294 -3.51 -1.66 -7.96
CA ASP A 294 -2.41 -1.19 -8.81
C ASP A 294 -1.74 -2.30 -9.63
N GLN A 295 -2.25 -3.53 -9.55
CA GLN A 295 -1.73 -4.72 -10.24
C GLN A 295 -0.28 -5.09 -9.88
N ALA A 296 0.30 -4.52 -8.82
CA ALA A 296 1.65 -4.83 -8.35
C ALA A 296 1.66 -6.10 -7.47
N GLU A 297 1.35 -7.23 -8.08
CA GLU A 297 1.09 -8.51 -7.42
C GLU A 297 2.35 -9.14 -6.81
N PHE A 298 2.15 -9.91 -5.76
CA PHE A 298 3.19 -10.78 -5.20
C PHE A 298 3.24 -12.08 -6.01
N LEU A 299 4.42 -12.46 -6.49
CA LEU A 299 4.62 -13.73 -7.17
C LEU A 299 5.15 -14.79 -6.20
N LEU A 300 4.56 -15.98 -6.28
CA LEU A 300 5.14 -17.21 -5.80
C LEU A 300 5.83 -17.90 -6.97
N ILE A 301 7.15 -18.08 -6.87
CA ILE A 301 8.02 -18.54 -7.94
C ILE A 301 8.54 -19.93 -7.59
N PRO A 302 8.29 -20.96 -8.42
CA PRO A 302 8.92 -22.25 -8.25
C PRO A 302 10.39 -22.18 -8.60
N THR A 303 11.23 -22.86 -7.84
CA THR A 303 12.66 -23.01 -8.11
C THR A 303 13.00 -24.47 -8.39
N LYS A 304 14.13 -24.71 -9.02
CA LYS A 304 14.62 -26.08 -9.23
C LYS A 304 15.18 -26.64 -7.93
N LYS A 305 15.03 -27.97 -7.73
CA LYS A 305 15.51 -28.65 -6.51
C LYS A 305 16.99 -28.48 -6.22
N ASP A 306 17.77 -28.23 -7.24
CA ASP A 306 19.25 -28.17 -7.19
C ASP A 306 19.74 -26.74 -7.04
N GLU A 307 18.82 -25.74 -7.02
CA GLU A 307 19.15 -24.33 -6.85
C GLU A 307 19.05 -23.94 -5.36
N ASP A 308 20.00 -23.14 -4.90
CA ASP A 308 19.88 -22.48 -3.59
C ASP A 308 18.64 -21.59 -3.57
N GLY A 309 17.70 -21.85 -2.68
CA GLY A 309 16.45 -21.09 -2.58
C GLY A 309 15.19 -21.91 -2.33
N GLY A 310 15.30 -23.23 -2.19
CA GLY A 310 14.17 -24.14 -1.88
C GLY A 310 13.23 -24.39 -3.04
N ALA A 311 12.08 -25.04 -2.78
CA ALA A 311 11.06 -25.30 -3.80
C ALA A 311 10.37 -24.02 -4.28
N PHE A 312 10.25 -23.01 -3.40
CA PHE A 312 9.54 -21.78 -3.68
C PHE A 312 10.25 -20.54 -3.12
N LYS A 313 10.12 -19.43 -3.82
CA LYS A 313 10.50 -18.09 -3.36
C LYS A 313 9.39 -17.09 -3.64
N ILE A 314 9.35 -16.00 -2.87
CA ILE A 314 8.39 -14.90 -3.06
C ILE A 314 9.09 -13.71 -3.70
N PHE A 315 8.39 -13.03 -4.59
CA PHE A 315 8.79 -11.77 -5.18
C PHE A 315 7.68 -10.73 -5.06
N PRO A 316 7.84 -9.72 -4.19
CA PRO A 316 6.93 -8.57 -4.10
C PRO A 316 7.24 -7.61 -5.25
N ALA A 317 6.37 -7.55 -6.27
CA ALA A 317 6.65 -6.80 -7.50
C ALA A 317 6.70 -5.27 -7.30
N ALA A 318 6.02 -4.75 -6.26
CA ALA A 318 6.04 -3.32 -5.93
C ALA A 318 7.35 -2.87 -5.29
N ASP A 319 8.13 -3.79 -4.70
CA ASP A 319 9.30 -3.44 -3.92
C ASP A 319 10.48 -3.01 -4.79
N PHE A 320 11.10 -1.91 -4.40
CA PHE A 320 12.36 -1.47 -5.00
C PHE A 320 13.54 -2.34 -4.56
N PHE A 321 13.60 -2.71 -3.27
CA PHE A 321 14.65 -3.57 -2.72
C PHE A 321 14.21 -5.02 -2.56
N SER A 322 15.13 -5.94 -2.74
CA SER A 322 14.89 -7.38 -2.70
C SER A 322 14.77 -7.99 -1.29
N ASP A 323 14.84 -7.19 -0.25
CA ASP A 323 14.91 -7.67 1.15
C ASP A 323 13.69 -8.52 1.56
N ARG A 324 12.51 -8.24 1.00
CA ARG A 324 11.29 -9.02 1.24
C ARG A 324 11.07 -10.17 0.24
N ALA A 325 11.97 -10.37 -0.70
CA ALA A 325 11.95 -11.50 -1.62
C ALA A 325 12.53 -12.75 -0.92
N ILE A 326 11.71 -13.41 -0.14
CA ILE A 326 12.09 -14.54 0.71
C ILE A 326 12.36 -15.78 -0.13
N LYS A 327 13.56 -16.37 0.02
CA LYS A 327 13.95 -17.63 -0.59
C LYS A 327 13.56 -18.79 0.32
N SER A 328 13.42 -19.98 -0.30
CA SER A 328 13.19 -21.23 0.45
C SER A 328 12.03 -21.10 1.43
N VAL A 329 10.89 -20.60 0.95
CA VAL A 329 9.72 -20.36 1.80
C VAL A 329 9.28 -21.66 2.44
N GLU A 330 9.25 -21.69 3.79
CA GLU A 330 8.84 -22.82 4.61
C GLU A 330 7.42 -22.67 5.14
N SER A 331 7.03 -21.43 5.50
CA SER A 331 5.69 -21.20 6.03
C SER A 331 5.13 -19.83 5.66
N ILE A 332 3.80 -19.78 5.54
CA ILE A 332 2.99 -18.57 5.44
C ILE A 332 1.97 -18.65 6.56
N ARG A 333 2.15 -17.83 7.59
CA ARG A 333 1.28 -17.80 8.78
C ARG A 333 0.43 -16.54 8.75
N TYR A 334 -0.87 -16.73 8.84
CA TYR A 334 -1.85 -15.64 8.98
C TYR A 334 -2.19 -15.40 10.43
N ASN A 335 -2.32 -14.13 10.82
CA ASN A 335 -2.77 -13.69 12.12
C ASN A 335 -3.67 -12.47 11.97
N VAL A 336 -4.58 -12.27 12.91
CA VAL A 336 -5.33 -11.01 13.04
C VAL A 336 -4.75 -10.27 14.23
N VAL A 337 -4.28 -9.04 14.01
CA VAL A 337 -3.79 -8.15 15.09
C VAL A 337 -4.99 -7.59 15.84
N GLU A 338 -5.01 -7.72 17.17
CA GLU A 338 -6.09 -7.26 18.06
C GLU A 338 -5.84 -5.86 18.63
#